data_c1eb7382d9ea57684f3a5f8b715a84d2
#
_entry.id   c1eb7382d9ea57684f3a5f8b715a84d2
#
_cell.length_a   1.000
_cell.length_b   1.000
_cell.length_c   1.000
_cell.angle_alpha   90.00
_cell.angle_beta   90.00
_cell.angle_gamma   90.00
#
_symmetry.space_group_name_H-M   'P 1'
#
loop_
_entity.id
_entity.type
_entity.pdbx_description
1 polymer ?
#
loop_
_entity_poly.entity_id
_entity_poly.type
_entity_poly.pdbx_seq_one_letter_code
_entity_poly.pdbx_strand_id
1 'polypeptide(L)' 'MTKEMRSFVPILINNGYREIRSNGSHFIYSNGNNQITVNKDLNKMVRRRLIKENNLVER' A
#
# COMPACT_ATOMS: atom_id res chain seq x y z
N MET A 1 -13.02 -1.15 4.76
CA MET A 1 -11.68 -0.57 4.55
C MET A 1 -11.38 0.38 5.70
N THR A 2 -10.23 0.25 6.34
CA THR A 2 -9.85 1.11 7.46
C THR A 2 -9.46 2.49 6.97
N LYS A 3 -9.43 3.44 7.90
CA LYS A 3 -9.03 4.80 7.60
C LYS A 3 -7.61 4.87 7.04
N GLU A 4 -6.71 4.08 7.62
CA GLU A 4 -5.32 4.05 7.17
C GLU A 4 -5.21 3.49 5.75
N MET A 5 -6.02 2.50 5.45
CA MET A 5 -6.05 1.92 4.11
C MET A 5 -6.53 2.94 3.09
N ARG A 6 -7.58 3.71 3.43
CA ARG A 6 -8.11 4.74 2.55
C ARG A 6 -7.08 5.82 2.23
N SER A 7 -6.24 6.16 3.21
CA SER A 7 -5.23 7.19 2.98
C SER A 7 -4.00 6.64 2.28
N PHE A 8 -3.74 5.34 2.41
CA PHE A 8 -2.56 4.73 1.81
C PHE A 8 -2.74 4.40 0.34
N VAL A 9 -3.93 3.96 -0.07
CA VAL A 9 -4.18 3.57 -1.46
C VAL A 9 -3.85 4.70 -2.44
N PRO A 10 -4.28 5.96 -2.22
CA PRO A 10 -3.90 7.02 -3.12
C PRO A 10 -2.39 7.25 -3.21
N ILE A 11 -1.68 7.03 -2.11
CA ILE A 11 -0.22 7.14 -2.10
C ILE A 11 0.39 6.08 -3.01
N LEU A 12 -0.09 4.84 -2.90
CA LEU A 12 0.38 3.76 -3.75
C LEU A 12 0.14 4.07 -5.23
N ILE A 13 -1.06 4.52 -5.56
CA ILE A 13 -1.41 4.83 -6.95
C ILE A 13 -0.55 5.96 -7.49
N ASN A 14 -0.31 7.00 -6.68
CA ASN A 14 0.53 8.12 -7.10
C ASN A 14 1.98 7.71 -7.30
N ASN A 15 2.39 6.59 -6.73
CA ASN A 15 3.74 6.06 -6.89
C ASN A 15 3.80 4.96 -7.96
N GLY A 16 2.75 4.82 -8.75
CA GLY A 16 2.74 3.88 -9.87
C GLY A 16 2.33 2.47 -9.51
N TYR A 17 1.85 2.25 -8.30
CA TYR A 17 1.39 0.92 -7.87
C TYR A 17 -0.08 0.73 -8.17
N ARG A 18 -0.44 -0.50 -8.50
CA ARG A 18 -1.84 -0.87 -8.72
C ARG A 18 -2.11 -2.21 -8.06
N GLU A 19 -3.32 -2.40 -7.58
CA GLU A 19 -3.71 -3.68 -7.03
C GLU A 19 -3.76 -4.71 -8.14
N ILE A 20 -2.97 -5.76 -8.00
CA ILE A 20 -2.95 -6.84 -8.99
C ILE A 20 -3.66 -8.08 -8.50
N ARG A 21 -3.86 -8.20 -7.18
CA ARG A 21 -4.48 -9.38 -6.61
C ARG A 21 -4.88 -9.11 -5.18
N SER A 22 -5.93 -9.76 -4.72
CA SER A 22 -6.31 -9.75 -3.32
C SER A 22 -6.52 -11.19 -2.87
N ASN A 23 -6.22 -11.46 -1.60
CA ASN A 23 -6.36 -12.79 -1.03
C ASN A 23 -6.80 -12.63 0.41
N GLY A 24 -8.10 -12.82 0.67
CA GLY A 24 -8.64 -12.62 2.00
C GLY A 24 -8.47 -11.18 2.45
N SER A 25 -7.67 -10.98 3.49
CA SER A 25 -7.42 -9.65 4.04
C SER A 25 -6.13 -9.01 3.51
N HIS A 26 -5.51 -9.63 2.51
CA HIS A 26 -4.26 -9.11 1.95
C HIS A 26 -4.49 -8.59 0.54
N PHE A 27 -3.95 -7.41 0.26
CA PHE A 27 -4.01 -6.79 -1.06
C PHE A 27 -2.59 -6.64 -1.58
N ILE A 28 -2.35 -7.11 -2.81
CA ILE A 28 -1.01 -7.06 -3.39
C ILE A 28 -1.01 -5.98 -4.46
N TYR A 29 -0.14 -4.99 -4.27
CA TYR A 29 0.05 -3.89 -5.19
C TYR A 29 1.39 -4.02 -5.88
N SER A 30 1.44 -3.67 -7.14
CA SER A 30 2.66 -3.78 -7.94
C SER A 30 2.83 -2.57 -8.84
N ASN A 31 4.09 -2.17 -9.04
CA ASN A 31 4.43 -1.14 -10.02
C ASN A 31 5.14 -1.74 -11.24
N GLY A 32 5.15 -3.08 -11.36
CA GLY A 32 5.86 -3.75 -12.42
C GLY A 32 7.25 -4.23 -12.03
N ASN A 33 7.89 -3.57 -11.09
CA ASN A 33 9.22 -3.93 -10.61
C ASN A 33 9.24 -4.37 -9.16
N ASN A 34 8.29 -3.88 -8.37
CA ASN A 34 8.23 -4.15 -6.95
C ASN A 34 6.81 -4.44 -6.54
N GLN A 35 6.65 -5.22 -5.49
CA GLN A 35 5.34 -5.56 -4.96
C GLN A 35 5.25 -5.17 -3.49
N ILE A 36 4.09 -4.67 -3.09
CA ILE A 36 3.81 -4.33 -1.70
C ILE A 36 2.55 -5.07 -1.29
N THR A 37 2.66 -5.86 -0.23
CA THR A 37 1.51 -6.55 0.34
C THR A 37 0.96 -5.70 1.47
N VAL A 38 -0.33 -5.36 1.38
CA VAL A 38 -0.99 -4.51 2.36
C VAL A 38 -2.11 -5.30 3.03
N ASN A 39 -2.10 -5.33 4.35
CA ASN A 39 -3.17 -5.97 5.11
C ASN A 39 -4.34 -5.00 5.26
N LYS A 40 -5.57 -5.51 5.17
CA LYS A 40 -6.74 -4.64 5.29
C LYS A 40 -6.82 -3.98 6.67
N ASP A 41 -6.13 -4.54 7.67
CA ASP A 41 -6.06 -3.98 9.01
C ASP A 41 -4.87 -3.05 9.17
N LEU A 42 -4.39 -2.50 8.07
CA LEU A 42 -3.27 -1.58 8.06
C LEU A 42 -3.40 -0.53 9.16
N ASN A 43 -2.34 -0.37 9.94
CA ASN A 43 -2.28 0.68 10.95
C ASN A 43 -1.23 1.72 10.57
N LYS A 44 -1.23 2.80 11.34
CA LYS A 44 -0.37 3.95 11.03
C LYS A 44 1.11 3.59 11.02
N MET A 45 1.55 2.76 11.96
CA MET A 45 2.97 2.39 12.05
C MET A 45 3.41 1.57 10.85
N VAL A 46 2.59 0.60 10.44
CA VAL A 46 2.90 -0.24 9.29
C VAL A 46 2.89 0.61 8.02
N ARG A 47 1.93 1.53 7.90
CA ARG A 47 1.87 2.42 6.74
C ARG A 47 3.15 3.24 6.63
N ARG A 48 3.61 3.82 7.73
CA ARG A 48 4.83 4.63 7.73
C ARG A 48 6.05 3.80 7.36
N ARG A 49 6.12 2.56 7.86
CA ARG A 49 7.22 1.67 7.54
C ARG A 49 7.22 1.33 6.05
N LEU A 50 6.07 1.03 5.48
CA LEU A 50 5.97 0.68 4.07
C LEU A 50 6.37 1.85 3.17
N ILE A 51 5.98 3.06 3.56
CA ILE A 51 6.38 4.27 2.83
C ILE A 51 7.89 4.41 2.84
N LYS A 52 8.50 4.23 4.00
CA LYS A 52 9.94 4.37 4.14
C LYS A 52 10.70 3.28 3.40
N GLU A 53 10.28 2.02 3.57
CA GLU A 53 10.98 0.89 2.96
C GLU A 53 10.91 0.92 1.44
N ASN A 54 9.86 1.47 0.89
CA ASN A 54 9.64 1.48 -0.56
C ASN A 54 9.88 2.86 -1.18
N ASN A 55 10.37 3.80 -0.40
CA ASN A 55 10.65 5.16 -0.87
C ASN A 55 9.46 5.81 -1.54
N LEU A 56 8.29 5.63 -0.95
CA LEU A 56 7.06 6.19 -1.51
C LEU A 56 7.00 7.68 -1.26
N VAL A 57 6.53 8.41 -2.25
CA VAL A 57 6.32 9.85 -2.12
C VAL A 57 4.91 10.08 -1.59
N GLU A 58 4.81 10.77 -0.47
CA GLU A 58 3.51 11.11 0.11
C GLU A 58 3.03 12.42 -0.48
N ARG A 59 1.88 12.36 -1.15
CA ARG A 59 1.25 13.53 -1.70
C ARG A 59 -0.24 13.51 -1.41
#